data_a7da0ad4aae1193ea5e59d9d856bb589
#
_entry.id   a7da0ad4aae1193ea5e59d9d856bb589
#
_cell.length_a   1.000
_cell.length_b   1.000
_cell.length_c   1.000
_cell.angle_alpha   90.00
_cell.angle_beta   90.00
_cell.angle_gamma   90.00
#
_symmetry.space_group_name_H-M   'P 1'
#
loop_
_entity.id
_entity.type
_entity.pdbx_description
1 polymer ?
#
loop_
_entity_poly.entity_id
_entity_poly.type
_entity_poly.pdbx_seq_one_letter_code
_entity_poly.pdbx_strand_id
1 'polypeptide(L)'
;MKFLIYGGNGWIGKQFLSLLKKEEYILSKVRVESYKELEKEINEVNPTHLLSFIGRTSGEGFSTIDYLEQKGKLKENINDNLYGPLLLAKLSETYNLH
;
A
#
# COMPACT_ATOMS: atom_id res chain seq x y z
N MET A 1 12.11 -15.25 2.73
CA MET A 1 11.49 -13.97 2.35
C MET A 1 10.22 -13.75 3.15
N LYS A 2 10.02 -12.54 3.60
CA LYS A 2 8.80 -12.18 4.29
C LYS A 2 8.28 -10.87 3.70
N PHE A 3 7.08 -10.93 3.13
CA PHE A 3 6.47 -9.77 2.48
C PHE A 3 5.48 -9.08 3.43
N LEU A 4 5.59 -7.78 3.54
CA LEU A 4 4.56 -6.94 4.14
C LEU A 4 3.83 -6.25 2.99
N ILE A 5 2.53 -6.48 2.87
CA ILE A 5 1.76 -6.12 1.68
C ILE A 5 0.72 -5.07 2.01
N TYR A 6 0.75 -3.97 1.27
CA TYR A 6 -0.21 -2.87 1.33
C TYR A 6 -1.14 -2.95 0.13
N GLY A 7 -2.42 -2.74 0.36
CA GLY A 7 -3.40 -2.80 -0.72
C GLY A 7 -3.70 -4.19 -1.24
N GLY A 8 -3.45 -5.22 -0.43
CA GLY A 8 -3.66 -6.62 -0.82
C GLY A 8 -5.11 -7.01 -1.03
N ASN A 9 -6.06 -6.19 -0.59
CA ASN A 9 -7.49 -6.44 -0.77
C ASN A 9 -8.03 -5.95 -2.10
N GLY A 10 -7.21 -5.21 -2.87
CA GLY A 10 -7.59 -4.77 -4.21
C GLY A 10 -7.52 -5.91 -5.22
N TRP A 11 -8.00 -5.63 -6.43
CA TRP A 11 -8.09 -6.66 -7.48
C TRP A 11 -6.72 -7.28 -7.83
N ILE A 12 -5.73 -6.44 -8.10
CA ILE A 12 -4.38 -6.93 -8.44
C ILE A 12 -3.71 -7.58 -7.23
N GLY A 13 -3.86 -6.97 -6.05
CA GLY A 13 -3.30 -7.52 -4.81
C GLY A 13 -3.81 -8.92 -4.53
N LYS A 14 -5.10 -9.16 -4.68
CA LYS A 14 -5.69 -10.49 -4.46
C LYS A 14 -5.14 -11.53 -5.42
N GLN A 15 -4.94 -11.15 -6.69
CA GLN A 15 -4.35 -12.07 -7.66
C GLN A 15 -2.92 -12.43 -7.29
N PHE A 16 -2.14 -11.45 -6.85
CA PHE A 16 -0.77 -11.70 -6.43
C PHE A 16 -0.71 -12.60 -5.20
N LEU A 17 -1.58 -12.37 -4.22
CA LEU A 17 -1.63 -13.19 -3.01
C LEU A 17 -1.90 -14.66 -3.29
N SER A 18 -2.63 -14.97 -4.36
CA SER A 18 -2.90 -16.35 -4.75
C SER A 18 -1.63 -17.12 -5.14
N LEU A 19 -0.56 -16.42 -5.44
CA LEU A 19 0.73 -17.01 -5.81
C LEU A 19 1.65 -17.24 -4.61
N LEU A 20 1.31 -16.72 -3.44
CA LEU A 20 2.13 -16.80 -2.24
C LEU A 20 1.56 -17.78 -1.22
N LYS A 21 2.45 -18.37 -0.43
CA LYS A 21 2.05 -19.16 0.74
C LYS A 21 1.74 -18.20 1.89
N LYS A 22 0.78 -18.57 2.74
CA LYS A 22 0.36 -17.71 3.86
C LYS A 22 1.49 -17.31 4.81
N GLU A 23 2.44 -18.21 5.03
CA GLU A 23 3.57 -17.94 5.91
C GLU A 23 4.60 -16.98 5.31
N GLU A 24 4.50 -16.65 4.01
CA GLU A 24 5.43 -15.76 3.33
C GLU A 24 5.03 -14.30 3.41
N TYR A 25 3.79 -14.01 3.79
CA TYR A 25 3.32 -12.61 3.77
C TYR A 25 2.43 -12.26 4.94
N ILE A 26 2.38 -10.97 5.21
CA ILE A 26 1.44 -10.36 6.14
C ILE A 26 0.78 -9.20 5.41
N LEU A 27 -0.55 -9.14 5.48
CA LEU A 27 -1.29 -7.99 4.97
C LEU A 27 -1.22 -6.86 5.98
N SER A 28 -0.81 -5.68 5.54
CA SER A 28 -0.75 -4.53 6.42
C SER A 28 -2.14 -4.16 6.92
N LYS A 29 -2.21 -3.84 8.19
CA LYS A 29 -3.43 -3.34 8.84
C LYS A 29 -3.40 -1.82 8.98
N VAL A 30 -2.30 -1.20 8.56
CA VAL A 30 -2.09 0.23 8.69
C VAL A 30 -2.35 0.90 7.36
N ARG A 31 -3.10 2.01 7.40
CA ARG A 31 -3.30 2.83 6.21
C ARG A 31 -2.02 3.62 5.93
N VAL A 32 -1.64 3.75 4.66
CA VAL A 32 -0.39 4.41 4.28
C VAL A 32 -0.58 5.93 4.29
N GLU A 33 -0.66 6.49 5.49
CA GLU A 33 -0.86 7.92 5.73
C GLU A 33 0.07 8.46 6.81
N SER A 34 0.51 7.61 7.75
CA SER A 34 1.31 8.01 8.90
C SER A 34 2.64 7.26 8.92
N TYR A 35 3.73 8.02 8.81
CA TYR A 35 5.07 7.45 8.87
C TYR A 35 5.30 6.66 10.17
N LYS A 36 4.85 7.21 11.31
CA LYS A 36 5.05 6.57 12.62
C LYS A 36 4.35 5.21 12.72
N GLU A 37 3.12 5.12 12.24
CA GLU A 37 2.37 3.86 12.28
C GLU A 37 2.97 2.82 11.35
N LEU A 38 3.40 3.25 10.16
CA LEU A 38 4.07 2.37 9.21
C LEU A 38 5.39 1.86 9.78
N GLU A 39 6.17 2.74 10.39
CA GLU A 39 7.45 2.37 11.00
C GLU A 39 7.24 1.37 12.13
N LYS A 40 6.25 1.60 12.98
CA LYS A 40 5.92 0.68 14.06
C LYS A 40 5.56 -0.70 13.51
N GLU A 41 4.74 -0.77 12.48
CA GLU A 41 4.36 -2.03 11.87
C GLU A 41 5.56 -2.76 11.27
N ILE A 42 6.45 -2.04 10.59
CA ILE A 42 7.66 -2.62 10.02
C ILE A 42 8.55 -3.21 11.11
N ASN A 43 8.69 -2.51 12.23
CA ASN A 43 9.48 -3.01 13.36
C ASN A 43 8.85 -4.26 14.00
N GLU A 44 7.54 -4.33 14.07
CA GLU A 44 6.83 -5.49 14.62
C GLU A 44 6.88 -6.70 13.69
N VAL A 45 6.71 -6.48 12.39
CA VAL A 45 6.67 -7.55 11.39
C VAL A 45 8.06 -8.01 10.98
N ASN A 46 9.00 -7.08 10.94
CA ASN A 46 10.37 -7.32 10.48
C ASN A 46 10.41 -7.98 9.08
N PRO A 47 9.80 -7.35 8.06
CA PRO A 47 9.75 -7.92 6.72
C PRO A 47 11.09 -7.80 6.00
N THR A 48 11.26 -8.56 4.94
CA THR A 48 12.38 -8.39 4.01
C THR A 48 11.98 -7.57 2.79
N HIS A 49 10.69 -7.54 2.46
CA HIS A 49 10.17 -6.87 1.28
C HIS A 49 8.89 -6.13 1.62
N LEU A 50 8.72 -4.95 1.04
CA LEU A 50 7.46 -4.22 1.05
C LEU A 50 6.87 -4.30 -0.36
N LEU A 51 5.61 -4.69 -0.45
CA LEU A 51 4.88 -4.71 -1.71
C LEU A 51 3.67 -3.80 -1.59
N SER A 52 3.50 -2.91 -2.54
CA SER A 52 2.38 -1.98 -2.55
C SER A 52 1.55 -2.16 -3.80
N PHE A 53 0.27 -2.45 -3.59
CA PHE A 53 -0.74 -2.46 -4.64
C PHE A 53 -1.71 -1.31 -4.43
N ILE A 54 -1.27 -0.28 -3.68
CA ILE A 54 -2.07 0.90 -3.42
C ILE A 54 -2.11 1.76 -4.67
N GLY A 55 -3.29 2.17 -5.03
CA GLY A 55 -3.54 3.09 -6.11
C GLY A 55 -5.04 3.28 -6.18
N ARG A 56 -5.47 4.47 -6.46
CA ARG A 56 -6.89 4.75 -6.56
C ARG A 56 -7.22 5.21 -7.97
N THR A 57 -8.04 4.46 -8.63
CA THR A 57 -8.54 4.78 -9.97
C THR A 57 -10.07 4.85 -10.00
N SER A 58 -10.74 4.45 -8.91
CA SER A 58 -12.20 4.38 -8.85
C SER A 58 -12.71 4.62 -7.43
N GLY A 59 -13.98 4.87 -7.30
CA GLY A 59 -14.66 5.05 -6.02
C GLY A 59 -15.99 5.77 -6.19
N GLU A 60 -16.83 5.75 -5.17
CA GLU A 60 -18.11 6.48 -5.12
C GLU A 60 -18.98 6.31 -6.38
N GLY A 61 -19.04 5.08 -6.92
CA GLY A 61 -19.85 4.79 -8.09
C GLY A 61 -19.13 4.98 -9.42
N PHE A 62 -17.92 5.51 -9.42
CA PHE A 62 -17.10 5.66 -10.63
C PHE A 62 -16.13 4.48 -10.71
N SER A 63 -16.10 3.81 -11.86
CA SER A 63 -15.24 2.64 -12.08
C SER A 63 -13.97 2.97 -12.87
N THR A 64 -13.73 4.25 -13.15
CA THR A 64 -12.61 4.72 -13.95
C THR A 64 -11.85 5.84 -13.25
N ILE A 65 -10.77 6.30 -13.87
CA ILE A 65 -9.97 7.42 -13.38
C ILE A 65 -10.79 8.71 -13.22
N ASP A 66 -11.96 8.81 -13.85
CA ASP A 66 -12.85 9.96 -13.70
C ASP A 66 -13.19 10.24 -12.23
N TYR A 67 -13.18 9.22 -11.38
CA TYR A 67 -13.35 9.39 -9.94
C TYR A 67 -12.34 10.39 -9.36
N LEU A 68 -11.08 10.30 -9.79
CA LEU A 68 -10.00 11.16 -9.28
C LEU A 68 -10.10 12.59 -9.80
N GLU A 69 -10.80 12.80 -10.90
CA GLU A 69 -11.01 14.12 -11.48
C GLU A 69 -12.21 14.84 -10.88
N GLN A 70 -12.98 14.17 -10.03
CA GLN A 70 -14.11 14.78 -9.36
C GLN A 70 -13.68 15.88 -8.41
N LYS A 71 -14.50 16.91 -8.30
CA LYS A 71 -14.25 18.02 -7.39
C LYS A 71 -14.09 17.50 -5.95
N GLY A 72 -13.03 17.93 -5.27
CA GLY A 72 -12.75 17.54 -3.89
C GLY A 72 -11.95 16.23 -3.74
N LYS A 73 -11.55 15.61 -4.85
CA LYS A 73 -10.80 14.34 -4.79
C LYS A 73 -9.29 14.51 -4.90
N LEU A 74 -8.79 15.73 -5.01
CA LEU A 74 -7.35 15.98 -5.14
C LEU A 74 -6.56 15.41 -3.96
N LYS A 75 -7.07 15.58 -2.74
CA LYS A 75 -6.41 15.07 -1.53
C LYS A 75 -6.27 13.55 -1.57
N GLU A 76 -7.33 12.84 -1.95
CA GLU A 76 -7.30 11.39 -2.06
C GLU A 76 -6.33 10.92 -3.13
N ASN A 77 -6.32 11.60 -4.28
CA ASN A 77 -5.42 11.29 -5.36
C ASN A 77 -3.96 11.44 -4.93
N ILE A 78 -3.61 12.57 -4.32
CA ILE A 78 -2.25 12.82 -3.84
C ILE A 78 -1.87 11.79 -2.77
N ASN A 79 -2.74 11.52 -1.81
CA ASN A 79 -2.42 10.59 -0.74
C ASN A 79 -2.22 9.17 -1.26
N ASP A 80 -3.13 8.66 -2.08
CA ASP A 80 -3.08 7.28 -2.54
C ASP A 80 -2.06 7.03 -3.65
N ASN A 81 -1.83 8.00 -4.54
CA ASN A 81 -1.01 7.80 -5.73
C ASN A 81 0.38 8.45 -5.66
N LEU A 82 0.63 9.30 -4.69
CA LEU A 82 1.93 9.97 -4.55
C LEU A 82 2.49 9.87 -3.13
N TYR A 83 1.80 10.43 -2.14
CA TYR A 83 2.31 10.53 -0.78
C TYR A 83 2.53 9.16 -0.14
N GLY A 84 1.55 8.28 -0.24
CA GLY A 84 1.66 6.92 0.29
C GLY A 84 2.86 6.16 -0.28
N PRO A 85 2.99 6.06 -1.61
CA PRO A 85 4.15 5.42 -2.21
C PRO A 85 5.48 6.03 -1.80
N LEU A 86 5.56 7.36 -1.63
CA LEU A 86 6.78 8.01 -1.17
C LEU A 86 7.14 7.62 0.26
N LEU A 87 6.17 7.51 1.16
CA LEU A 87 6.41 7.04 2.53
C LEU A 87 6.99 5.63 2.53
N LEU A 88 6.42 4.74 1.73
CA LEU A 88 6.90 3.37 1.64
C LEU A 88 8.30 3.28 1.05
N ALA A 89 8.59 4.08 0.03
CA ALA A 89 9.91 4.14 -0.57
C ALA A 89 10.97 4.60 0.45
N LYS A 90 10.64 5.64 1.23
CA LYS A 90 11.53 6.16 2.25
C LYS A 90 11.78 5.15 3.36
N LEU A 91 10.75 4.44 3.80
CA LEU A 91 10.88 3.39 4.79
C LEU A 91 11.72 2.21 4.27
N SER A 92 11.53 1.83 3.02
CA SER A 92 12.33 0.77 2.41
C SER A 92 13.82 1.12 2.40
N GLU A 93 14.14 2.37 2.08
CA GLU A 93 15.51 2.85 2.12
C GLU A 93 16.07 2.83 3.55
N THR A 94 15.32 3.38 4.50
CA THR A 94 15.74 3.48 5.91
C THR A 94 16.00 2.11 6.54
N TYR A 95 15.17 1.13 6.24
CA TYR A 95 15.26 -0.22 6.82
C TYR A 95 15.92 -1.23 5.89
N ASN A 96 16.46 -0.78 4.78
CA ASN A 96 17.14 -1.62 3.78
C ASN A 96 16.27 -2.78 3.32
N LEU A 97 15.03 -2.47 2.92
CA LEU A 97 14.07 -3.45 2.42
C LEU A 97 13.96 -3.38 0.90
N HIS A 98 13.50 -4.47 0.32
CA HIS A 98 13.19 -4.51 -1.11
C HIS A 98 11.77 -4.07 -1.39
#